data_f1c45e25c7566ffdaac0f9eb3958384e
#
_entry.id   f1c45e25c7566ffdaac0f9eb3958384e
#
_cell.length_a   1.000
_cell.length_b   1.000
_cell.length_c   1.000
_cell.angle_alpha   90.00
_cell.angle_beta   90.00
_cell.angle_gamma   90.00
#
_symmetry.space_group_name_H-M   'P 1'
#
loop_
_entity.id
_entity.type
_entity.pdbx_description
1 polymer ?
#
loop_
_entity_poly.entity_id
_entity_poly.type
_entity_poly.pdbx_seq_one_letter_code
_entity_poly.pdbx_strand_id
1 'polypeptide(L)'
;MELPGGNAFVVRDERRPVDLHGFAISATRDSDVVVSDLSYTGCQLRCADSFEAGETFELRVIKRGAVAAEIRWVRDDRAGARFVN
;
A
#
# COMPACT_ATOMS: atom_id res chain seq x y z
N MET A 1 -15.62 0.62 -24.35
CA MET A 1 -14.89 0.46 -24.44
C MET A 1 -14.20 0.58 -24.46
N GLU A 2 -14.30 0.67 -23.87
CA GLU A 2 -13.48 0.55 -23.75
C GLU A 2 -12.79 0.55 -23.82
N LEU A 3 -13.19 0.63 -23.55
CA LEU A 3 -12.40 0.34 -23.55
C LEU A 3 -11.82 0.38 -23.68
N PRO A 4 -12.03 0.33 -23.51
CA PRO A 4 -11.32 0.17 -23.54
C PRO A 4 -10.68 0.12 -23.49
N GLY A 5 -10.89 0.12 -23.23
CA GLY A 5 -10.05 -0.08 -23.09
C GLY A 5 -9.40 -0.05 -22.86
N GLY A 6 -9.62 -0.03 -22.79
CA GLY A 6 -8.90 -0.12 -22.56
C GLY A 6 -8.26 -0.06 -22.28
N ASN A 7 -8.33 -0.06 -22.09
CA ASN A 7 -7.67 -0.22 -21.76
C ASN A 7 -6.98 -0.43 -21.77
N ALA A 8 -7.06 -0.66 -22.00
CA ALA A 8 -6.42 -0.90 -21.81
C ALA A 8 -5.81 -1.12 -21.74
N PHE A 9 -5.48 -1.37 -21.63
CA PHE A 9 -4.78 -1.47 -21.38
C PHE A 9 -4.03 -1.34 -21.07
N VAL A 10 -4.32 -1.64 -21.46
CA VAL A 10 -3.45 -1.14 -20.85
C VAL A 10 -3.12 -1.56 -19.61
N VAL A 11 -2.24 -1.95 -19.44
CA VAL A 11 -1.94 -2.28 -18.27
C VAL A 11 -1.61 -1.23 -17.47
N ARG A 12 -2.29 -0.94 -16.58
CA ARG A 12 -2.01 0.07 -15.84
C ARG A 12 -2.24 -0.26 -14.48
N ASP A 13 -1.70 0.48 -13.63
CA ASP A 13 -1.79 0.46 -12.24
C ASP A 13 -3.13 0.91 -11.86
N GLU A 14 -4.05 0.04 -11.92
CA GLU A 14 -5.41 0.39 -11.63
C GLU A 14 -5.60 0.38 -10.15
N ARG A 15 -5.85 1.53 -9.56
CA ARG A 15 -6.05 1.64 -8.14
C ARG A 15 -7.49 1.37 -7.78
N ARG A 16 -7.67 0.62 -6.70
CA ARG A 16 -8.99 0.29 -6.22
C ARG A 16 -9.13 0.77 -4.79
N PRO A 17 -10.21 1.49 -4.47
CA PRO A 17 -10.47 1.82 -3.08
C PRO A 17 -10.79 0.54 -2.31
N VAL A 18 -10.18 0.40 -1.16
CA VAL A 18 -10.37 -0.76 -0.30
C VAL A 18 -10.34 -0.29 1.14
N ASP A 19 -10.63 -1.19 2.04
CA ASP A 19 -10.60 -0.91 3.47
C ASP A 19 -10.13 -2.19 4.13
N LEU A 20 -8.84 -2.43 4.09
CA LEU A 20 -8.28 -3.68 4.54
C LEU A 20 -7.40 -3.46 5.76
N HIS A 21 -7.65 -4.25 6.80
CA HIS A 21 -6.81 -4.19 7.99
C HIS A 21 -5.53 -4.94 7.76
N GLY A 22 -4.45 -4.38 8.30
CA GLY A 22 -3.16 -5.02 8.21
C GLY A 22 -2.20 -4.50 9.25
N PHE A 23 -0.95 -4.93 9.12
CA PHE A 23 0.12 -4.56 10.04
C PHE A 23 1.35 -4.21 9.22
N ALA A 24 2.03 -3.15 9.64
CA ALA A 24 3.33 -2.79 9.08
C ALA A 24 4.38 -3.22 10.09
N ILE A 25 5.23 -4.15 9.70
CA ILE A 25 6.15 -4.81 10.63
C ILE A 25 7.57 -4.68 10.13
N SER A 26 8.46 -4.24 11.02
CA SER A 26 9.89 -4.23 10.77
C SER A 26 10.60 -4.42 12.10
N ALA A 27 11.93 -4.32 12.08
CA ALA A 27 12.71 -4.43 13.31
C ALA A 27 12.33 -3.35 14.33
N THR A 28 11.84 -2.20 13.84
CA THR A 28 11.54 -1.08 14.71
C THR A 28 10.08 -0.68 14.72
N ARG A 29 9.23 -1.44 14.05
CA ARG A 29 7.82 -1.05 13.90
C ARG A 29 6.91 -2.27 13.96
N ASP A 30 5.79 -2.09 14.63
CA ASP A 30 4.70 -3.06 14.63
C ASP A 30 3.43 -2.24 14.80
N SER A 31 2.93 -1.74 13.68
CA SER A 31 1.83 -0.78 13.68
C SER A 31 0.61 -1.34 12.98
N ASP A 32 -0.56 -1.06 13.54
CA ASP A 32 -1.81 -1.34 12.84
C ASP A 32 -1.97 -0.34 11.72
N VAL A 33 -2.38 -0.81 10.56
CA VAL A 33 -2.62 0.06 9.42
C VAL A 33 -3.91 -0.33 8.73
N VAL A 34 -4.45 0.61 7.97
CA VAL A 34 -5.58 0.34 7.09
C VAL A 34 -5.12 0.64 5.67
N VAL A 35 -5.24 -0.35 4.81
CA VAL A 35 -4.93 -0.17 3.39
C VAL A 35 -6.17 0.42 2.74
N SER A 36 -6.07 1.64 2.25
CA SER A 36 -7.22 2.36 1.69
C SER A 36 -7.24 2.38 0.16
N ASP A 37 -6.12 2.07 -0.47
CA ASP A 37 -6.01 2.03 -1.92
C ASP A 37 -5.03 0.93 -2.25
N LEU A 38 -5.31 0.17 -3.28
CA LEU A 38 -4.46 -0.97 -3.62
C LEU A 38 -4.28 -1.06 -5.13
N SER A 39 -3.05 -1.29 -5.54
CA SER A 39 -2.73 -1.54 -6.94
C SER A 39 -1.65 -2.61 -7.01
N TYR A 40 -1.22 -2.95 -8.22
CA TYR A 40 -0.17 -3.95 -8.39
C TYR A 40 1.16 -3.49 -7.84
N THR A 41 1.43 -2.20 -7.86
CA THR A 41 2.75 -1.69 -7.52
C THR A 41 2.84 -1.11 -6.14
N GLY A 42 1.70 -0.87 -5.48
CA GLY A 42 1.74 -0.28 -4.15
C GLY A 42 0.37 -0.04 -3.57
N CYS A 43 0.35 0.74 -2.51
CA CYS A 43 -0.90 1.01 -1.81
C CYS A 43 -0.82 2.33 -1.06
N GLN A 44 -1.96 2.81 -0.61
CA GLN A 44 -2.06 3.87 0.37
C GLN A 44 -2.41 3.28 1.71
N LEU A 45 -1.78 3.80 2.74
CA LEU A 45 -2.01 3.34 4.11
C LEU A 45 -2.49 4.49 4.96
N ARG A 46 -3.32 4.17 5.93
CA ARG A 46 -3.67 5.06 7.01
C ARG A 46 -3.16 4.45 8.29
N CYS A 47 -2.52 5.27 9.10
CA CYS A 47 -1.90 4.77 10.32
C CYS A 47 -1.81 5.91 11.33
N ALA A 48 -2.06 5.60 12.60
CA ALA A 48 -1.91 6.59 13.66
C ALA A 48 -0.44 6.90 13.93
N ASP A 49 0.44 5.93 13.69
CA ASP A 49 1.86 6.14 13.88
C ASP A 49 2.45 6.81 12.64
N SER A 50 3.52 7.55 12.86
CA SER A 50 4.19 8.22 11.74
C SER A 50 5.06 7.27 10.97
N PHE A 51 5.07 7.43 9.66
CA PHE A 51 6.04 6.79 8.78
C PHE A 51 7.04 7.83 8.30
N GLU A 52 8.17 7.34 7.82
CA GLU A 52 9.16 8.19 7.17
C GLU A 52 9.36 7.74 5.73
N ALA A 53 9.53 8.68 4.83
CA ALA A 53 9.80 8.34 3.44
C ALA A 53 11.10 7.53 3.37
N GLY A 54 11.08 6.45 2.62
CA GLY A 54 12.21 5.53 2.51
C GLY A 54 12.17 4.39 3.50
N GLU A 55 11.26 4.43 4.47
CA GLU A 55 11.14 3.36 5.46
C GLU A 55 10.67 2.08 4.77
N THR A 56 11.29 0.95 5.13
CA THR A 56 10.90 -0.35 4.59
C THR A 56 10.30 -1.21 5.68
N PHE A 57 9.35 -2.05 5.30
CA PHE A 57 8.64 -2.88 6.26
C PHE A 57 7.96 -4.02 5.53
N GLU A 58 7.48 -4.99 6.29
CA GLU A 58 6.63 -6.02 5.75
C GLU A 58 5.19 -5.62 6.00
N LEU A 59 4.40 -5.52 4.95
CA LEU A 59 2.99 -5.25 5.06
C LEU A 59 2.25 -6.58 5.09
N ARG A 60 1.58 -6.85 6.19
CA ARG A 60 0.74 -8.04 6.33
C ARG A 60 -0.71 -7.62 6.29
N VAL A 61 -1.44 -8.17 5.35
CA VAL A 61 -2.87 -7.85 5.21
C VAL A 61 -3.65 -9.09 5.60
N ILE A 62 -4.59 -8.91 6.50
CA ILE A 62 -5.37 -10.01 7.04
C ILE A 62 -6.04 -10.76 5.89
N LYS A 63 -5.84 -12.09 5.88
CA LYS A 63 -6.39 -13.01 4.89
C LYS A 63 -5.85 -12.84 3.48
N ARG A 64 -4.81 -12.02 3.32
CA ARG A 64 -4.25 -11.81 1.98
C ARG A 64 -2.77 -12.08 1.88
N GLY A 65 -2.08 -12.12 3.00
CA GLY A 65 -0.66 -12.45 3.01
C GLY A 65 0.21 -11.24 3.29
N ALA A 66 1.48 -11.35 2.94
CA ALA A 66 2.48 -10.36 3.30
C ALA A 66 3.33 -9.99 2.09
N VAL A 67 3.77 -8.74 2.05
CA VAL A 67 4.61 -8.24 0.98
C VAL A 67 5.54 -7.18 1.54
N ALA A 68 6.75 -7.12 1.03
CA ALA A 68 7.70 -6.07 1.39
C ALA A 68 7.29 -4.76 0.73
N ALA A 69 7.43 -3.67 1.46
CA ALA A 69 7.00 -2.37 0.98
C ALA A 69 7.96 -1.29 1.45
N GLU A 70 7.97 -0.19 0.71
CA GLU A 70 8.79 0.98 1.02
C GLU A 70 7.92 2.22 0.96
N ILE A 71 7.99 3.08 1.98
CA ILE A 71 7.24 4.33 2.01
C ILE A 71 7.82 5.30 0.99
N ARG A 72 6.96 5.82 0.12
CA ARG A 72 7.38 6.77 -0.90
C ARG A 72 7.00 8.19 -0.54
N TRP A 73 5.92 8.38 0.18
CA TRP A 73 5.51 9.71 0.63
C TRP A 73 4.67 9.58 1.88
N VAL A 74 4.63 10.64 2.65
CA VAL A 74 3.85 10.72 3.89
C VAL A 74 3.12 12.04 3.88
N ARG A 75 1.86 12.02 4.30
CA ARG A 75 1.06 13.22 4.45
C ARG A 75 0.03 12.99 5.55
N ASP A 76 0.13 13.75 6.63
CA ASP A 76 -0.78 13.63 7.77
C ASP A 76 -0.78 12.19 8.28
N ASP A 77 -1.94 11.55 8.30
CA ASP A 77 -2.07 10.16 8.74
C ASP A 77 -2.03 9.17 7.59
N ARG A 78 -1.61 9.61 6.41
CA ARG A 78 -1.57 8.75 5.23
C ARG A 78 -0.16 8.59 4.73
N ALA A 79 0.08 7.47 4.09
CA ALA A 79 1.36 7.22 3.46
C ALA A 79 1.14 6.41 2.19
N GLY A 80 1.97 6.68 1.20
CA GLY A 80 1.99 5.88 0.00
C GLY A 80 3.17 4.93 0.05
N ALA A 81 2.94 3.67 -0.24
CA ALA A 81 3.97 2.65 -0.20
C ALA A 81 4.06 1.94 -1.54
N ARG A 82 5.27 1.60 -1.91
CA ARG A 82 5.56 0.82 -3.10
C ARG A 82 5.96 -0.58 -2.68
N PHE A 83 5.42 -1.59 -3.35
CA PHE A 83 5.83 -2.96 -3.09
C PHE A 83 7.21 -3.19 -3.69
N VAL A 84 8.04 -3.89 -2.93
CA VAL A 84 9.39 -4.21 -3.38
C VAL A 84 9.59 -5.71 -3.30
N ASN A 85 10.30 -6.25 -4.24
CA ASN A 85 10.57 -7.69 -4.29
C ASN A 85 12.03 -7.96 -4.06
#